data_b2c047191525c6c5efbae027908c5c50
#
_entry.id   b2c047191525c6c5efbae027908c5c50
#
_cell.length_a   1.000
_cell.length_b   1.000
_cell.length_c   1.000
_cell.angle_alpha   90.00
_cell.angle_beta   90.00
_cell.angle_gamma   90.00
#
_symmetry.space_group_name_H-M   'P 1'
#
loop_
_entity.id
_entity.type
_entity.pdbx_description
1 polymer ?
#
loop_
_entity_poly.entity_id
_entity_poly.type
_entity_poly.pdbx_seq_one_letter_code
_entity_poly.pdbx_strand_id
1 'polypeptide(L)'
;MSYQQCLERLANHFLNRWELYNSDVPVAWGNTPFTPPAPPSPWVRFSVIPGEADYISAGAPGRNFVRHAGLITVQVFVPLGDGDGRLCGLVDDVIPIFQGERVGENVWCGAAYAVALGESLSPGWLQANVNVPFHRDEIG
;
A
#
# COMPACT_ATOMS: atom_id res chain seq x y z
N MET A 1 10.90 13.48 9.08
CA MET A 1 9.95 13.23 7.96
C MET A 1 8.53 13.31 8.50
N SER A 2 7.69 14.16 7.93
CA SER A 2 6.29 14.29 8.30
C SER A 2 5.44 13.15 7.76
N TYR A 3 4.20 13.03 8.23
CA TYR A 3 3.23 12.09 7.67
C TYR A 3 2.98 12.35 6.18
N GLN A 4 2.87 13.61 5.78
CA GLN A 4 2.66 13.98 4.38
C GLN A 4 3.84 13.54 3.51
N GLN A 5 5.07 13.79 3.93
CA GLN A 5 6.26 13.37 3.19
C GLN A 5 6.36 11.85 3.08
N CYS A 6 6.04 11.14 4.15
CA CYS A 6 6.03 9.68 4.16
C CYS A 6 5.00 9.14 3.16
N LEU A 7 3.77 9.66 3.20
CA LEU A 7 2.71 9.28 2.27
C LEU A 7 3.13 9.53 0.81
N GLU A 8 3.67 10.70 0.52
CA GLU A 8 4.11 11.05 -0.83
C GLU A 8 5.22 10.13 -1.34
N ARG A 9 6.19 9.80 -0.50
CA ARG A 9 7.27 8.89 -0.87
C ARG A 9 6.77 7.48 -1.15
N LEU A 10 5.88 6.97 -0.30
CA LEU A 10 5.30 5.65 -0.49
C LEU A 10 4.42 5.61 -1.75
N ALA A 11 3.61 6.64 -1.98
CA ALA A 11 2.77 6.75 -3.17
C ALA A 11 3.60 6.80 -4.46
N ASN A 12 4.65 7.62 -4.49
CA ASN A 12 5.54 7.70 -5.65
C ASN A 12 6.32 6.41 -5.89
N HIS A 13 6.77 5.76 -4.84
CA HIS A 13 7.45 4.46 -4.93
C HIS A 13 6.53 3.41 -5.55
N PHE A 14 5.27 3.36 -5.11
CA PHE A 14 4.28 2.47 -5.68
C PHE A 14 4.01 2.79 -7.15
N LEU A 15 3.69 4.03 -7.46
CA LEU A 15 3.32 4.45 -8.81
C LEU A 15 4.43 4.16 -9.83
N ASN A 16 5.67 4.52 -9.51
CA ASN A 16 6.80 4.33 -10.41
C ASN A 16 7.03 2.86 -10.76
N ARG A 17 6.85 1.94 -9.80
CA ARG A 17 7.04 0.52 -10.03
C ARG A 17 5.82 -0.14 -10.65
N TRP A 18 4.63 0.30 -10.28
CA TRP A 18 3.39 -0.22 -10.83
C TRP A 18 3.27 0.06 -12.32
N GLU A 19 3.59 1.27 -12.74
CA GLU A 19 3.52 1.67 -14.15
C GLU A 19 4.48 0.92 -15.05
N LEU A 20 5.58 0.40 -14.52
CA LEU A 20 6.53 -0.39 -15.33
C LEU A 20 5.91 -1.67 -15.89
N TYR A 21 4.99 -2.29 -15.16
CA TYR A 21 4.42 -3.60 -15.52
C TYR A 21 2.90 -3.58 -15.71
N ASN A 22 2.21 -2.62 -15.13
CA ASN A 22 0.75 -2.56 -15.09
C ASN A 22 0.21 -1.16 -15.39
N SER A 23 0.78 -0.50 -16.41
CA SER A 23 0.34 0.84 -16.80
C SER A 23 -1.11 0.90 -17.28
N ASP A 24 -1.68 -0.24 -17.67
CA ASP A 24 -3.07 -0.40 -18.08
C ASP A 24 -4.06 -0.61 -16.92
N VAL A 25 -3.55 -0.80 -15.70
CA VAL A 25 -4.36 -0.98 -14.49
C VAL A 25 -4.37 0.32 -13.69
N PRO A 26 -5.49 1.06 -13.69
CA PRO A 26 -5.55 2.35 -13.03
C PRO A 26 -5.45 2.25 -11.51
N VAL A 27 -4.92 3.29 -10.90
CA VAL A 27 -4.74 3.40 -9.45
C VAL A 27 -5.70 4.42 -8.88
N ALA A 28 -6.52 3.99 -7.92
CA ALA A 28 -7.30 4.89 -7.09
C ALA A 28 -6.48 5.25 -5.85
N TRP A 29 -6.44 6.54 -5.52
CA TRP A 29 -5.71 7.02 -4.36
C TRP A 29 -6.64 7.16 -3.15
N GLY A 30 -6.10 6.99 -1.95
CA GLY A 30 -6.87 7.11 -0.72
C GLY A 30 -7.53 8.47 -0.60
N ASN A 31 -8.78 8.48 -0.13
CA ASN A 31 -9.58 9.70 0.08
C ASN A 31 -9.72 10.57 -1.19
N THR A 32 -9.72 9.94 -2.35
CA THR A 32 -9.87 10.62 -3.64
C THR A 32 -10.99 9.95 -4.43
N PRO A 33 -11.89 10.71 -5.07
CA PRO A 33 -12.93 10.12 -5.91
C PRO A 33 -12.33 9.31 -7.05
N PHE A 34 -12.93 8.15 -7.32
CA PHE A 34 -12.49 7.27 -8.40
C PHE A 34 -13.70 6.55 -8.99
N THR A 35 -13.79 6.56 -10.31
CA THR A 35 -14.82 5.82 -11.05
C THR A 35 -14.21 4.55 -11.61
N PRO A 36 -14.68 3.34 -11.20
CA PRO A 36 -14.17 2.10 -11.76
C PRO A 36 -14.32 2.04 -13.29
N PRO A 37 -13.41 1.32 -13.98
CA PRO A 37 -13.43 1.24 -15.44
C PRO A 37 -14.75 0.70 -15.98
N ALA A 38 -15.20 1.26 -17.11
CA ALA A 38 -16.34 0.79 -17.88
C ALA A 38 -15.93 0.71 -19.36
N PRO A 39 -15.94 -0.49 -20.00
CA PRO A 39 -16.35 -1.80 -19.45
C PRO A 39 -15.44 -2.27 -18.31
N PRO A 40 -15.94 -3.17 -17.41
CA PRO A 40 -15.17 -3.57 -16.25
C PRO A 40 -13.80 -4.17 -16.59
N SER A 41 -12.77 -3.66 -15.95
CA SER A 41 -11.40 -4.15 -16.03
C SER A 41 -10.71 -3.96 -14.67
N PRO A 42 -9.59 -4.64 -14.40
CA PRO A 42 -8.93 -4.54 -13.10
C PRO A 42 -8.51 -3.11 -12.74
N TRP A 43 -8.52 -2.83 -11.45
CA TRP A 43 -8.00 -1.59 -10.88
C TRP A 43 -7.53 -1.83 -9.45
N VAL A 44 -6.73 -0.93 -8.92
CA VAL A 44 -6.19 -1.03 -7.57
C VAL A 44 -6.43 0.27 -6.81
N ARG A 45 -6.50 0.16 -5.47
CA ARG A 45 -6.55 1.32 -4.58
C ARG A 45 -5.36 1.26 -3.63
N PHE A 46 -4.60 2.34 -3.59
CA PHE A 46 -3.48 2.52 -2.69
C PHE A 46 -3.90 3.38 -1.50
N SER A 47 -3.59 2.92 -0.29
CA SER A 47 -3.80 3.70 0.93
C SER A 47 -2.75 3.38 1.97
N VAL A 48 -2.53 4.33 2.87
CA VAL A 48 -1.59 4.20 3.99
C VAL A 48 -2.35 4.49 5.28
N ILE A 49 -2.24 3.57 6.23
CA ILE A 49 -2.93 3.67 7.52
C ILE A 49 -1.87 3.88 8.60
N PRO A 50 -1.88 5.04 9.30
CA PRO A 50 -0.98 5.25 10.42
C PRO A 50 -1.29 4.30 11.57
N GLY A 51 -0.25 3.84 12.25
CA GLY A 51 -0.35 3.03 13.46
C GLY A 51 0.16 3.78 14.68
N GLU A 52 0.69 3.03 15.63
CA GLU A 52 1.22 3.57 16.87
C GLU A 52 2.60 4.20 16.72
N ALA A 53 2.93 5.10 17.63
CA ALA A 53 4.25 5.70 17.74
C ALA A 53 4.85 5.38 19.11
N ASP A 54 6.11 4.98 19.14
CA ASP A 54 6.83 4.62 20.34
C ASP A 54 8.24 5.20 20.35
N TYR A 55 8.73 5.54 21.55
CA TYR A 55 10.14 5.83 21.71
C TYR A 55 10.96 4.54 21.64
N ILE A 56 11.99 4.54 20.78
CA ILE A 56 12.93 3.42 20.67
C ILE A 56 14.29 3.75 21.26
N SER A 57 14.47 4.99 21.77
CA SER A 57 15.61 5.39 22.57
C SER A 57 15.12 6.22 23.76
N ALA A 58 15.95 6.37 24.77
CA ALA A 58 15.62 7.07 26.01
C ALA A 58 16.82 7.85 26.53
N GLY A 59 16.57 8.80 27.46
CA GLY A 59 17.60 9.55 28.14
C GLY A 59 18.05 10.84 27.47
N ALA A 60 17.44 11.23 26.36
CA ALA A 60 17.75 12.47 25.66
C ALA A 60 16.45 13.22 25.27
N PRO A 61 15.76 13.87 26.22
CA PRO A 61 14.51 14.56 25.95
C PRO A 61 14.61 15.52 24.75
N GLY A 62 13.65 15.43 23.82
CA GLY A 62 13.63 16.17 22.57
C GLY A 62 14.59 15.66 21.48
N ARG A 63 15.41 14.65 21.79
CA ARG A 63 16.38 14.05 20.85
C ARG A 63 16.32 12.53 20.81
N ASN A 64 15.29 11.93 21.39
CA ASN A 64 15.07 10.51 21.32
C ASN A 64 14.53 10.12 19.95
N PHE A 65 14.80 8.90 19.53
CA PHE A 65 14.18 8.35 18.33
C PHE A 65 12.76 7.93 18.63
N VAL A 66 11.84 8.37 17.79
CA VAL A 66 10.43 7.98 17.82
C VAL A 66 10.16 7.12 16.59
N ARG A 67 9.65 5.93 16.81
CA ARG A 67 9.26 5.02 15.72
C ARG A 67 7.77 5.12 15.49
N HIS A 68 7.40 5.47 14.27
CA HIS A 68 6.02 5.51 13.79
C HIS A 68 5.76 4.27 12.94
N ALA A 69 4.87 3.41 13.41
CA ALA A 69 4.41 2.26 12.63
C ALA A 69 3.27 2.65 11.70
N GLY A 70 3.04 1.86 10.69
CA GLY A 70 1.92 2.02 9.77
C GLY A 70 1.71 0.79 8.92
N LEU A 71 0.68 0.85 8.11
CA LEU A 71 0.31 -0.22 7.20
C LEU A 71 0.04 0.37 5.81
N ILE A 72 0.75 -0.15 4.81
CA ILE A 72 0.43 0.12 3.41
C ILE A 72 -0.59 -0.92 2.98
N THR A 73 -1.70 -0.50 2.41
CA THR A 73 -2.71 -1.40 1.87
C THR A 73 -2.93 -1.11 0.40
N VAL A 74 -2.76 -2.12 -0.43
CA VAL A 74 -3.12 -2.07 -1.84
C VAL A 74 -4.29 -3.03 -2.04
N GLN A 75 -5.46 -2.46 -2.31
CA GLN A 75 -6.65 -3.24 -2.62
C GLN A 75 -6.68 -3.51 -4.12
N VAL A 76 -6.78 -4.77 -4.49
CA VAL A 76 -6.79 -5.20 -5.89
C VAL A 76 -8.19 -5.67 -6.24
N PHE A 77 -8.75 -5.13 -7.32
CA PHE A 77 -10.09 -5.43 -7.78
C PHE A 77 -10.04 -6.00 -9.20
N VAL A 78 -10.73 -7.12 -9.41
CA VAL A 78 -10.95 -7.68 -10.74
C VAL A 78 -12.44 -7.92 -10.95
N PRO A 79 -12.94 -7.91 -12.19
CA PRO A 79 -14.34 -8.20 -12.45
C PRO A 79 -14.73 -9.60 -11.98
N LEU A 80 -15.93 -9.73 -11.38
CA LEU A 80 -16.48 -11.04 -11.05
C LEU A 80 -16.66 -11.88 -12.31
N GLY A 81 -16.37 -13.19 -12.20
CA GLY A 81 -16.52 -14.14 -13.29
C GLY A 81 -15.28 -14.35 -14.15
N ASP A 82 -14.23 -13.55 -13.95
CA ASP A 82 -12.95 -13.70 -14.69
C ASP A 82 -12.02 -14.75 -14.08
N GLY A 83 -12.43 -15.37 -12.96
CA GLY A 83 -11.61 -16.35 -12.24
C GLY A 83 -10.60 -15.67 -11.32
N ASP A 84 -9.89 -16.50 -10.53
CA ASP A 84 -8.95 -16.02 -9.49
C ASP A 84 -7.56 -15.72 -10.03
N GLY A 85 -7.21 -16.23 -11.21
CA GLY A 85 -5.85 -16.14 -11.76
C GLY A 85 -5.39 -14.70 -11.97
N ARG A 86 -6.24 -13.84 -12.50
CA ARG A 86 -5.90 -12.43 -12.72
C ARG A 86 -5.69 -11.70 -11.40
N LEU A 87 -6.54 -11.96 -10.41
CA LEU A 87 -6.42 -11.37 -9.07
C LEU A 87 -5.10 -11.79 -8.41
N CYS A 88 -4.78 -13.08 -8.42
CA CYS A 88 -3.54 -13.61 -7.86
C CYS A 88 -2.31 -13.04 -8.57
N GLY A 89 -2.36 -12.92 -9.90
CA GLY A 89 -1.27 -12.33 -10.67
C GLY A 89 -0.99 -10.88 -10.30
N LEU A 90 -2.03 -10.08 -10.12
CA LEU A 90 -1.88 -8.69 -9.69
C LEU A 90 -1.37 -8.60 -8.25
N VAL A 91 -1.82 -9.46 -7.36
CA VAL A 91 -1.29 -9.55 -6.00
C VAL A 91 0.22 -9.87 -6.02
N ASP A 92 0.63 -10.82 -6.85
CA ASP A 92 2.04 -11.16 -7.03
C ASP A 92 2.87 -10.00 -7.58
N ASP A 93 2.29 -9.11 -8.36
CA ASP A 93 2.95 -7.91 -8.86
C ASP A 93 3.08 -6.82 -7.80
N VAL A 94 2.15 -6.76 -6.85
CA VAL A 94 2.20 -5.76 -5.76
C VAL A 94 3.24 -6.11 -4.71
N ILE A 95 3.31 -7.37 -4.30
CA ILE A 95 4.16 -7.80 -3.18
C ILE A 95 5.61 -7.33 -3.30
N PRO A 96 6.32 -7.55 -4.42
CA PRO A 96 7.74 -7.18 -4.51
C PRO A 96 7.98 -5.66 -4.54
N ILE A 97 6.95 -4.85 -4.73
CA ILE A 97 7.11 -3.39 -4.74
C ILE A 97 7.59 -2.87 -3.39
N PHE A 98 7.06 -3.44 -2.30
CA PHE A 98 7.35 -2.97 -0.96
C PHE A 98 8.06 -3.99 -0.07
N GLN A 99 7.85 -5.29 -0.29
CA GLN A 99 8.33 -6.31 0.65
C GLN A 99 9.84 -6.22 0.89
N GLY A 100 10.22 -5.97 2.16
CA GLY A 100 11.62 -5.86 2.55
C GLY A 100 12.34 -4.64 2.01
N GLU A 101 11.64 -3.71 1.39
CA GLU A 101 12.22 -2.52 0.78
C GLU A 101 12.42 -1.40 1.80
N ARG A 102 13.46 -0.61 1.55
CA ARG A 102 13.68 0.66 2.24
C ARG A 102 13.31 1.79 1.29
N VAL A 103 12.26 2.53 1.64
CA VAL A 103 11.77 3.64 0.82
C VAL A 103 12.38 4.94 1.32
N GLY A 104 13.29 5.51 0.53
CA GLY A 104 14.11 6.61 0.99
C GLY A 104 15.06 6.16 2.12
N GLU A 105 15.44 7.07 3.00
CA GLU A 105 16.39 6.77 4.08
C GLU A 105 15.71 6.34 5.37
N ASN A 106 14.42 6.64 5.56
CA ASN A 106 13.77 6.59 6.85
C ASN A 106 12.56 5.67 6.94
N VAL A 107 12.19 4.99 5.86
CA VAL A 107 11.02 4.10 5.84
C VAL A 107 11.46 2.68 5.53
N TRP A 108 11.14 1.76 6.43
CA TRP A 108 11.46 0.34 6.31
C TRP A 108 10.17 -0.46 6.21
N CYS A 109 10.05 -1.23 5.13
CA CYS A 109 8.89 -2.08 4.88
C CYS A 109 9.19 -3.52 5.31
N GLY A 110 8.24 -4.15 5.98
CA GLY A 110 8.32 -5.53 6.40
C GLY A 110 7.81 -6.50 5.34
N ALA A 111 7.45 -7.69 5.78
CA ALA A 111 6.90 -8.71 4.91
C ALA A 111 5.48 -8.36 4.48
N ALA A 112 5.21 -8.47 3.18
CA ALA A 112 3.89 -8.29 2.62
C ALA A 112 3.05 -9.56 2.77
N TYR A 113 1.76 -9.40 2.97
CA TYR A 113 0.83 -10.53 2.98
C TYR A 113 -0.49 -10.15 2.31
N ALA A 114 -1.15 -11.15 1.74
CA ALA A 114 -2.41 -10.95 1.04
C ALA A 114 -3.57 -11.51 1.86
N VAL A 115 -4.67 -10.79 1.84
CA VAL A 115 -5.94 -11.23 2.39
C VAL A 115 -6.95 -11.26 1.26
N ALA A 116 -7.45 -12.43 0.90
CA ALA A 116 -8.50 -12.58 -0.10
C ALA A 116 -9.85 -12.34 0.56
N LEU A 117 -10.56 -11.32 0.12
CA LEU A 117 -11.85 -10.95 0.70
C LEU A 117 -13.03 -11.59 -0.04
N GLY A 118 -12.82 -12.08 -1.26
CA GLY A 118 -13.90 -12.56 -2.11
C GLY A 118 -14.64 -11.40 -2.79
N GLU A 119 -15.98 -11.47 -2.86
CA GLU A 119 -16.74 -10.39 -3.46
C GLU A 119 -16.59 -9.10 -2.66
N SER A 120 -16.26 -8.01 -3.36
CA SER A 120 -16.12 -6.69 -2.77
C SER A 120 -17.46 -6.15 -2.26
N LEU A 121 -17.41 -5.19 -1.33
CA LEU A 121 -18.59 -4.40 -0.95
C LEU A 121 -19.17 -3.63 -2.15
N SER A 122 -18.34 -3.31 -3.13
CA SER A 122 -18.81 -2.79 -4.42
C SER A 122 -19.26 -3.97 -5.28
N PRO A 123 -20.56 -4.06 -5.64
CA PRO A 123 -21.06 -5.19 -6.43
C PRO A 123 -20.34 -5.33 -7.76
N GLY A 124 -20.08 -6.59 -8.16
CA GLY A 124 -19.46 -6.89 -9.45
C GLY A 124 -17.95 -7.01 -9.44
N TRP A 125 -17.30 -6.88 -8.28
CA TRP A 125 -15.84 -6.95 -8.14
C TRP A 125 -15.43 -8.04 -7.16
N LEU A 126 -14.37 -8.77 -7.52
CA LEU A 126 -13.64 -9.65 -6.62
C LEU A 126 -12.44 -8.86 -6.09
N GLN A 127 -12.21 -8.93 -4.78
CA GLN A 127 -11.20 -8.10 -4.11
C GLN A 127 -10.22 -8.95 -3.30
N ALA A 128 -8.96 -8.55 -3.35
CA ALA A 128 -7.94 -8.98 -2.39
C ALA A 128 -7.16 -7.76 -1.91
N ASN A 129 -6.69 -7.79 -0.68
CA ASN A 129 -5.85 -6.74 -0.12
C ASN A 129 -4.43 -7.25 0.05
N VAL A 130 -3.44 -6.46 -0.34
CA VAL A 130 -2.04 -6.69 0.01
C VAL A 130 -1.68 -5.69 1.09
N ASN A 131 -1.25 -6.19 2.23
CA ASN A 131 -0.88 -5.39 3.38
C ASN A 131 0.63 -5.47 3.62
N VAL A 132 1.26 -4.32 3.81
CA VAL A 132 2.70 -4.24 4.07
C VAL A 132 2.92 -3.38 5.31
N PRO A 133 3.29 -3.99 6.44
CA PRO A 133 3.66 -3.20 7.62
C PRO A 133 4.95 -2.44 7.34
N PHE A 134 5.00 -1.22 7.83
CA PHE A 134 6.21 -0.41 7.73
C PHE A 134 6.42 0.40 9.00
N HIS A 135 7.62 0.95 9.15
CA HIS A 135 7.89 1.95 10.16
C HIS A 135 8.80 3.04 9.60
N ARG A 136 8.70 4.21 10.19
CA ARG A 136 9.63 5.32 9.99
C ARG A 136 10.12 5.83 11.34
N ASP A 137 11.36 6.24 11.40
CA ASP A 137 11.96 6.77 12.62
C ASP A 137 12.26 8.25 12.43
N GLU A 138 12.03 9.03 13.47
CA GLU A 138 12.38 10.45 13.53
C GLU A 138 12.86 10.83 14.91
N ILE A 139 13.54 11.97 15.01
CA ILE A 139 13.99 12.52 16.29
C ILE A 139 12.89 13.43 16.84
N GLY A 140 12.52 13.17 18.10
CA GLY A 140 11.46 13.93 18.73
C GLY A 140 11.45 13.86 20.27
#